data_83d3d05aebdc179e940796395682a90b
#
_entry.id   83d3d05aebdc179e940796395682a90b
#
_cell.length_a   1.000
_cell.length_b   1.000
_cell.length_c   1.000
_cell.angle_alpha   90.00
_cell.angle_beta   90.00
_cell.angle_gamma   90.00
#
_symmetry.space_group_name_H-M   'P 1'
#
loop_
_entity.id
_entity.type
_entity.pdbx_description
1 polymer ?
#
loop_
_entity_poly.entity_id
_entity_poly.type
_entity_poly.pdbx_seq_one_letter_code
_entity_poly.pdbx_strand_id
1 'polypeptide(L)'
;MTRAVFLDRDGVLNKAYVRNGKPYSPDTISEMIVVPDAAEALARLHQHGFRLIVATNQPDIARGRLTRTEVDAMNDYLASKLPLDAIEVCPHDDMDHCGCRKPKPGLLLQAARREGIDLAQSFMVGDRYRDIEAGHSAGCRTVLIGDGYGETFKAQPDATLNTLTEAADWILNQPVTKDQSCPV
;
A
#
# COMPACT_ATOMS: atom_id res chain seq x y z
N MET A 1 14.19 -6.79 -14.10
CA MET A 1 13.71 -6.98 -12.71
C MET A 1 12.23 -6.64 -12.64
N THR A 2 11.49 -7.26 -11.73
CA THR A 2 10.06 -7.02 -11.55
C THR A 2 9.81 -5.68 -10.86
N ARG A 3 8.82 -4.90 -11.31
CA ARG A 3 8.39 -3.64 -10.67
C ARG A 3 7.07 -3.86 -9.94
N ALA A 4 6.86 -3.17 -8.84
CA ALA A 4 5.63 -3.27 -8.07
C ALA A 4 5.01 -1.91 -7.74
N VAL A 5 3.70 -1.90 -7.57
CA VAL A 5 2.99 -0.87 -6.82
C VAL A 5 2.52 -1.50 -5.52
N PHE A 6 3.10 -1.07 -4.41
CA PHE A 6 2.61 -1.39 -3.08
C PHE A 6 1.47 -0.44 -2.74
N LEU A 7 0.42 -0.96 -2.17
CA LEU A 7 -0.82 -0.23 -1.91
C LEU A 7 -1.22 -0.42 -0.45
N ASP A 8 -1.54 0.65 0.27
CA ASP A 8 -2.28 0.44 1.52
C ASP A 8 -3.69 -0.05 1.21
N ARG A 9 -4.32 -0.66 2.19
CA ARG A 9 -5.67 -1.20 2.06
C ARG A 9 -6.71 -0.13 2.41
N ASP A 10 -6.73 0.27 3.68
CA ASP A 10 -7.78 1.11 4.26
C ASP A 10 -7.48 2.59 3.99
N GLY A 11 -8.35 3.26 3.25
CA GLY A 11 -8.18 4.64 2.77
C GLY A 11 -7.63 4.74 1.34
N VAL A 12 -7.15 3.63 0.77
CA VAL A 12 -6.64 3.56 -0.61
C VAL A 12 -7.48 2.63 -1.49
N LEU A 13 -7.61 1.35 -1.12
CA LEU A 13 -8.37 0.36 -1.90
C LEU A 13 -9.81 0.22 -1.43
N ASN A 14 -10.04 0.38 -0.15
CA ASN A 14 -11.38 0.52 0.44
C ASN A 14 -11.43 1.77 1.31
N LYS A 15 -12.64 2.32 1.49
CA LYS A 15 -12.85 3.50 2.31
C LYS A 15 -12.46 3.24 3.76
N ALA A 16 -11.72 4.17 4.37
CA ALA A 16 -11.50 4.20 5.79
C ALA A 16 -12.66 4.92 6.52
N TYR A 17 -12.92 4.52 7.75
CA TYR A 17 -13.88 5.20 8.63
C TYR A 17 -13.17 6.27 9.45
N VAL A 18 -13.48 7.53 9.21
CA VAL A 18 -12.84 8.63 9.94
C VAL A 18 -13.61 8.91 11.24
N ARG A 19 -12.94 8.77 12.38
CA ARG A 19 -13.47 9.11 13.72
C ARG A 19 -12.47 10.03 14.42
N ASN A 20 -12.93 11.22 14.84
CA ASN A 20 -12.07 12.24 15.47
C ASN A 20 -10.79 12.57 14.65
N GLY A 21 -10.92 12.70 13.33
CA GLY A 21 -9.82 13.00 12.41
C GLY A 21 -8.83 11.86 12.18
N LYS A 22 -9.10 10.63 12.68
CA LYS A 22 -8.24 9.46 12.49
C LYS A 22 -8.95 8.39 11.65
N PRO A 23 -8.26 7.79 10.68
CA PRO A 23 -8.82 6.69 9.89
C PRO A 23 -8.77 5.38 10.68
N TYR A 24 -9.81 4.56 10.48
CA TYR A 24 -9.98 3.21 11.02
C TYR A 24 -10.35 2.26 9.91
N SER A 25 -9.91 1.01 10.05
CA SER A 25 -10.34 -0.10 9.19
C SER A 25 -11.83 -0.40 9.40
N PRO A 26 -12.54 -0.98 8.41
CA PRO A 26 -13.81 -1.63 8.63
C PRO A 26 -13.65 -2.81 9.58
N ASP A 27 -14.67 -3.07 10.40
CA ASP A 27 -14.69 -4.17 11.36
C ASP A 27 -15.23 -5.47 10.73
N THR A 28 -15.94 -5.37 9.60
CA THR A 28 -16.59 -6.51 8.91
C THR A 28 -16.50 -6.38 7.39
N ILE A 29 -16.70 -7.51 6.67
CA ILE A 29 -16.78 -7.52 5.20
C ILE A 29 -17.94 -6.64 4.69
N SER A 30 -19.08 -6.62 5.39
CA SER A 30 -20.25 -5.82 4.99
C SER A 30 -20.00 -4.31 5.06
N GLU A 31 -18.99 -3.89 5.81
CA GLU A 31 -18.56 -2.49 5.90
C GLU A 31 -17.49 -2.13 4.87
N MET A 32 -16.91 -3.12 4.20
CA MET A 32 -15.89 -2.85 3.18
C MET A 32 -16.52 -2.20 1.94
N ILE A 33 -16.17 -0.96 1.69
CA ILE A 33 -16.57 -0.22 0.49
C ILE A 33 -15.34 -0.03 -0.38
N VAL A 34 -15.24 -0.84 -1.44
CA VAL A 34 -14.15 -0.72 -2.42
C VAL A 34 -14.22 0.66 -3.09
N VAL A 35 -13.08 1.31 -3.24
CA VAL A 35 -12.98 2.62 -3.89
C VAL A 35 -13.39 2.48 -5.36
N PRO A 36 -14.30 3.33 -5.87
CA PRO A 36 -14.94 3.11 -7.18
C PRO A 36 -13.99 3.00 -8.37
N ASP A 37 -12.90 3.77 -8.38
CA ASP A 37 -11.92 3.80 -9.47
C ASP A 37 -10.77 2.77 -9.28
N ALA A 38 -10.75 2.03 -8.17
CA ALA A 38 -9.66 1.12 -7.85
C ALA A 38 -9.46 0.02 -8.92
N ALA A 39 -10.55 -0.63 -9.35
CA ALA A 39 -10.44 -1.74 -10.28
C ALA A 39 -9.84 -1.32 -11.64
N GLU A 40 -10.27 -0.19 -12.19
CA GLU A 40 -9.76 0.32 -13.46
C GLU A 40 -8.33 0.82 -13.35
N ALA A 41 -8.02 1.62 -12.31
CA ALA A 41 -6.68 2.13 -12.06
C ALA A 41 -5.66 0.98 -11.90
N LEU A 42 -6.00 -0.03 -11.10
CA LEU A 42 -5.15 -1.19 -10.88
C LEU A 42 -4.99 -2.06 -12.13
N ALA A 43 -6.06 -2.27 -12.91
CA ALA A 43 -5.98 -3.01 -14.17
C ALA A 43 -5.00 -2.36 -15.16
N ARG A 44 -4.99 -1.03 -15.24
CA ARG A 44 -4.03 -0.27 -16.06
C ARG A 44 -2.58 -0.48 -15.61
N LEU A 45 -2.32 -0.38 -14.31
CA LEU A 45 -0.98 -0.63 -13.76
C LEU A 45 -0.53 -2.07 -14.02
N HIS A 46 -1.41 -3.04 -13.82
CA HIS A 46 -1.13 -4.46 -14.07
C HIS A 46 -0.82 -4.73 -15.56
N GLN A 47 -1.59 -4.14 -16.49
CA GLN A 47 -1.34 -4.23 -17.94
C GLN A 47 0.02 -3.65 -18.34
N HIS A 48 0.56 -2.69 -17.58
CA HIS A 48 1.90 -2.14 -17.80
C HIS A 48 3.00 -2.90 -17.04
N GLY A 49 2.70 -4.09 -16.54
CA GLY A 49 3.67 -5.03 -15.97
C GLY A 49 4.07 -4.75 -14.52
N PHE A 50 3.30 -3.95 -13.78
CA PHE A 50 3.49 -3.83 -12.34
C PHE A 50 2.85 -4.98 -11.58
N ARG A 51 3.55 -5.53 -10.59
CA ARG A 51 2.95 -6.36 -9.55
C ARG A 51 2.18 -5.47 -8.60
N LEU A 52 0.97 -5.88 -8.23
CA LEU A 52 0.08 -5.14 -7.34
C LEU A 52 0.03 -5.83 -5.99
N ILE A 53 0.69 -5.23 -4.99
CA ILE A 53 0.89 -5.84 -3.68
C ILE A 53 0.30 -4.95 -2.60
N VAL A 54 -0.66 -5.47 -1.88
CA VAL A 54 -1.19 -4.77 -0.69
C VAL A 54 -0.19 -4.89 0.45
N ALA A 55 0.08 -3.78 1.15
CA ALA A 55 0.91 -3.75 2.35
C ALA A 55 0.14 -3.01 3.46
N THR A 56 -0.51 -3.75 4.35
CA THR A 56 -1.47 -3.19 5.32
C THR A 56 -1.10 -3.46 6.77
N ASN A 57 -1.31 -2.46 7.63
CA ASN A 57 -1.22 -2.60 9.09
C ASN A 57 -2.59 -2.96 9.67
N GLN A 58 -2.69 -4.10 10.34
CA GLN A 58 -3.93 -4.58 10.95
C GLN A 58 -3.74 -4.84 12.46
N PRO A 59 -3.56 -3.76 13.27
CA PRO A 59 -3.23 -3.89 14.68
C PRO A 59 -4.38 -4.47 15.52
N ASP A 60 -5.59 -4.48 14.99
CA ASP A 60 -6.74 -4.98 15.73
C ASP A 60 -6.68 -6.51 15.93
N ILE A 61 -5.79 -7.20 15.19
CA ILE A 61 -5.44 -8.59 15.48
C ILE A 61 -4.67 -8.68 16.82
N ALA A 62 -3.60 -7.91 17.00
CA ALA A 62 -2.84 -7.89 18.26
C ALA A 62 -3.69 -7.40 19.45
N ARG A 63 -4.65 -6.51 19.19
CA ARG A 63 -5.56 -5.97 20.20
C ARG A 63 -6.71 -6.92 20.56
N GLY A 64 -6.83 -8.05 19.86
CA GLY A 64 -7.91 -9.02 20.07
C GLY A 64 -9.30 -8.53 19.66
N ARG A 65 -9.40 -7.50 18.80
CA ARG A 65 -10.67 -6.99 18.28
C ARG A 65 -11.13 -7.77 17.05
N LEU A 66 -10.17 -8.19 16.22
CA LEU A 66 -10.37 -9.04 15.06
C LEU A 66 -9.46 -10.26 15.16
N THR A 67 -9.92 -11.38 14.66
CA THR A 67 -9.09 -12.55 14.45
C THR A 67 -8.32 -12.44 13.13
N ARG A 68 -7.23 -13.19 13.01
CA ARG A 68 -6.52 -13.30 11.73
C ARG A 68 -7.44 -13.81 10.62
N THR A 69 -8.31 -14.77 10.91
CA THR A 69 -9.28 -15.34 9.95
C THR A 69 -10.26 -14.30 9.42
N GLU A 70 -10.76 -13.40 10.28
CA GLU A 70 -11.65 -12.31 9.84
C GLU A 70 -10.94 -11.33 8.92
N VAL A 71 -9.71 -10.95 9.25
CA VAL A 71 -8.89 -10.07 8.38
C VAL A 71 -8.57 -10.75 7.06
N ASP A 72 -8.23 -12.04 7.06
CA ASP A 72 -7.96 -12.80 5.84
C ASP A 72 -9.22 -12.89 4.96
N ALA A 73 -10.41 -13.12 5.54
CA ALA A 73 -11.67 -13.11 4.80
C ALA A 73 -11.99 -11.74 4.16
N MET A 74 -11.69 -10.64 4.85
CA MET A 74 -11.78 -9.29 4.26
C MET A 74 -10.79 -9.08 3.10
N ASN A 75 -9.58 -9.60 3.24
CA ASN A 75 -8.56 -9.54 2.19
C ASN A 75 -8.94 -10.37 0.97
N ASP A 76 -9.51 -11.58 1.18
CA ASP A 76 -10.01 -12.43 0.11
C ASP A 76 -11.17 -11.76 -0.64
N TYR A 77 -12.08 -11.11 0.10
CA TYR A 77 -13.12 -10.29 -0.51
C TYR A 77 -12.54 -9.20 -1.41
N LEU A 78 -11.55 -8.46 -0.93
CA LEU A 78 -10.88 -7.40 -1.72
C LEU A 78 -10.18 -7.99 -2.96
N ALA A 79 -9.46 -9.10 -2.83
CA ALA A 79 -8.81 -9.81 -3.92
C ALA A 79 -9.80 -10.35 -4.96
N SER A 80 -11.04 -10.67 -4.56
CA SER A 80 -12.11 -11.07 -5.49
C SER A 80 -12.63 -9.91 -6.36
N LYS A 81 -12.35 -8.66 -5.99
CA LYS A 81 -12.82 -7.44 -6.67
C LYS A 81 -11.73 -6.72 -7.44
N LEU A 82 -10.47 -6.89 -7.07
CA LEU A 82 -9.33 -6.13 -7.60
C LEU A 82 -8.25 -7.09 -8.10
N PRO A 83 -7.50 -6.72 -9.14
CA PRO A 83 -6.44 -7.55 -9.73
C PRO A 83 -5.16 -7.53 -8.86
N LEU A 84 -5.25 -8.02 -7.64
CA LEU A 84 -4.16 -8.04 -6.68
C LEU A 84 -3.32 -9.31 -6.85
N ASP A 85 -2.01 -9.17 -6.79
CA ASP A 85 -1.07 -10.29 -6.89
C ASP A 85 -0.71 -10.89 -5.53
N ALA A 86 -0.65 -10.04 -4.48
CA ALA A 86 -0.37 -10.48 -3.11
C ALA A 86 -0.90 -9.48 -2.08
N ILE A 87 -1.09 -9.96 -0.84
CA ILE A 87 -1.49 -9.14 0.30
C ILE A 87 -0.58 -9.44 1.49
N GLU A 88 0.19 -8.44 1.91
CA GLU A 88 1.08 -8.48 3.05
C GLU A 88 0.42 -7.79 4.25
N VAL A 89 0.27 -8.53 5.33
CA VAL A 89 -0.41 -8.05 6.55
C VAL A 89 0.57 -7.98 7.71
N CYS A 90 0.66 -6.82 8.35
CA CYS A 90 1.28 -6.70 9.67
C CYS A 90 0.18 -6.81 10.74
N PRO A 91 0.14 -7.88 11.55
CA PRO A 91 -0.88 -8.06 12.59
C PRO A 91 -0.54 -7.36 13.92
N HIS A 92 0.61 -6.73 14.00
CA HIS A 92 1.18 -6.21 15.24
C HIS A 92 0.70 -4.79 15.58
N ASP A 93 0.67 -4.47 16.88
CA ASP A 93 0.50 -3.09 17.36
C ASP A 93 1.85 -2.37 17.53
N ASP A 94 1.81 -1.09 17.86
CA ASP A 94 3.03 -0.27 18.06
C ASP A 94 3.89 -0.80 19.21
N MET A 95 3.26 -1.40 20.24
CA MET A 95 3.96 -1.98 21.41
C MET A 95 4.73 -3.27 21.11
N ASP A 96 4.42 -3.94 19.99
CA ASP A 96 5.13 -5.19 19.60
C ASP A 96 6.52 -4.92 19.01
N HIS A 97 6.85 -3.67 18.70
CA HIS A 97 8.13 -3.24 18.15
C HIS A 97 8.63 -4.05 16.94
N CYS A 98 7.72 -4.68 16.17
CA CYS A 98 8.06 -5.51 15.02
C CYS A 98 8.75 -4.73 13.90
N GLY A 99 9.38 -5.43 12.96
CA GLY A 99 10.02 -4.83 11.78
C GLY A 99 9.08 -4.59 10.61
N CYS A 100 7.88 -5.20 10.61
CA CYS A 100 6.96 -5.17 9.45
C CYS A 100 5.96 -4.02 9.49
N ARG A 101 5.58 -3.51 10.68
CA ARG A 101 4.58 -2.45 10.81
C ARG A 101 5.07 -1.13 10.22
N LYS A 102 4.37 -0.60 9.22
CA LYS A 102 4.60 0.75 8.69
C LYS A 102 4.52 1.77 9.84
N PRO A 103 5.45 2.72 9.97
CA PRO A 103 6.35 3.25 8.93
C PRO A 103 7.65 2.45 8.71
N LYS A 104 7.86 1.31 9.35
CA LYS A 104 9.00 0.46 9.02
C LYS A 104 8.77 -0.25 7.69
N PRO A 105 9.83 -0.47 6.87
CA PRO A 105 9.69 -0.96 5.50
C PRO A 105 9.52 -2.48 5.37
N GLY A 106 9.40 -3.22 6.49
CA GLY A 106 9.55 -4.68 6.50
C GLY A 106 8.60 -5.44 5.59
N LEU A 107 7.33 -5.01 5.43
CA LEU A 107 6.39 -5.64 4.50
C LEU A 107 6.89 -5.53 3.05
N LEU A 108 7.32 -4.32 2.63
CA LEU A 108 7.81 -4.07 1.28
C LEU A 108 9.09 -4.85 1.00
N LEU A 109 10.03 -4.85 1.95
CA LEU A 109 11.30 -5.56 1.84
C LEU A 109 11.11 -7.09 1.77
N GLN A 110 10.14 -7.64 2.50
CA GLN A 110 9.82 -9.07 2.48
C GLN A 110 9.25 -9.48 1.12
N ALA A 111 8.27 -8.74 0.62
CA ALA A 111 7.68 -8.97 -0.70
C ALA A 111 8.74 -8.84 -1.80
N ALA A 112 9.59 -7.80 -1.73
CA ALA A 112 10.64 -7.58 -2.72
C ALA A 112 11.64 -8.74 -2.78
N ARG A 113 12.07 -9.26 -1.63
CA ARG A 113 12.97 -10.43 -1.58
C ARG A 113 12.32 -11.70 -2.13
N ARG A 114 11.04 -11.92 -1.82
CA ARG A 114 10.30 -13.11 -2.25
C ARG A 114 10.07 -13.13 -3.76
N GLU A 115 9.77 -11.97 -4.36
CA GLU A 115 9.32 -11.86 -5.74
C GLU A 115 10.35 -11.22 -6.70
N GLY A 116 11.56 -10.91 -6.22
CA GLY A 116 12.62 -10.31 -7.04
C GLY A 116 12.27 -8.89 -7.53
N ILE A 117 11.63 -8.09 -6.65
CA ILE A 117 11.15 -6.74 -7.00
C ILE A 117 12.30 -5.73 -6.88
N ASP A 118 12.43 -4.90 -7.89
CA ASP A 118 13.27 -3.70 -7.88
C ASP A 118 12.52 -2.55 -7.20
N LEU A 119 12.88 -2.28 -5.95
CA LEU A 119 12.23 -1.25 -5.14
C LEU A 119 12.48 0.16 -5.69
N ALA A 120 13.64 0.41 -6.31
CA ALA A 120 13.96 1.72 -6.90
C ALA A 120 13.09 2.06 -8.12
N GLN A 121 12.52 1.05 -8.76
CA GLN A 121 11.55 1.20 -9.86
C GLN A 121 10.09 0.95 -9.42
N SER A 122 9.86 0.82 -8.13
CA SER A 122 8.57 0.52 -7.54
C SER A 122 7.98 1.72 -6.79
N PHE A 123 6.72 1.62 -6.44
CA PHE A 123 5.96 2.71 -5.81
C PHE A 123 5.27 2.21 -4.53
N MET A 124 5.12 3.11 -3.55
CA MET A 124 4.21 2.92 -2.43
C MET A 124 3.12 3.97 -2.49
N VAL A 125 1.86 3.53 -2.58
CA VAL A 125 0.67 4.38 -2.58
C VAL A 125 -0.04 4.21 -1.24
N GLY A 126 -0.23 5.28 -0.52
CA GLY A 126 -0.87 5.28 0.80
C GLY A 126 -1.62 6.56 1.08
N ASP A 127 -2.39 6.60 2.16
CA ASP A 127 -3.15 7.77 2.60
C ASP A 127 -2.59 8.41 3.88
N ARG A 128 -1.49 7.83 4.44
CA ARG A 128 -0.91 8.27 5.72
C ARG A 128 0.61 8.42 5.65
N TYR A 129 1.15 9.21 6.61
CA TYR A 129 2.61 9.35 6.78
C TYR A 129 3.32 7.98 6.90
N ARG A 130 2.68 6.97 7.51
CA ARG A 130 3.27 5.64 7.72
C ARG A 130 3.58 4.93 6.41
N ASP A 131 2.78 5.16 5.39
CA ASP A 131 2.96 4.60 4.06
C ASP A 131 4.12 5.27 3.35
N ILE A 132 4.14 6.59 3.39
CA ILE A 132 5.17 7.41 2.74
C ILE A 132 6.55 7.12 3.36
N GLU A 133 6.63 7.12 4.69
CA GLU A 133 7.89 6.80 5.39
C GLU A 133 8.35 5.36 5.14
N ALA A 134 7.43 4.39 5.07
CA ALA A 134 7.76 3.00 4.76
C ALA A 134 8.26 2.85 3.32
N GLY A 135 7.58 3.47 2.35
CA GLY A 135 7.97 3.47 0.94
C GLY A 135 9.34 4.12 0.75
N HIS A 136 9.54 5.30 1.31
CA HIS A 136 10.82 6.02 1.27
C HIS A 136 11.97 5.18 1.90
N SER A 137 11.72 4.58 3.08
CA SER A 137 12.70 3.73 3.76
C SER A 137 13.01 2.42 3.02
N ALA A 138 12.08 1.94 2.19
CA ALA A 138 12.28 0.80 1.31
C ALA A 138 13.02 1.16 0.01
N GLY A 139 13.13 2.43 -0.34
CA GLY A 139 13.72 2.91 -1.59
C GLY A 139 12.72 3.01 -2.75
N CYS A 140 11.41 2.99 -2.45
CA CYS A 140 10.36 3.22 -3.44
C CYS A 140 10.08 4.72 -3.61
N ARG A 141 9.53 5.10 -4.76
CA ARG A 141 8.83 6.37 -4.92
C ARG A 141 7.48 6.28 -4.21
N THR A 142 6.96 7.42 -3.73
CA THR A 142 5.81 7.45 -2.82
C THR A 142 4.72 8.38 -3.34
N VAL A 143 3.47 7.92 -3.24
CA VAL A 143 2.27 8.67 -3.62
C VAL A 143 1.33 8.73 -2.43
N LEU A 144 0.98 9.95 -2.02
CA LEU A 144 -0.04 10.18 -1.01
C LEU A 144 -1.40 10.37 -1.70
N ILE A 145 -2.41 9.65 -1.22
CA ILE A 145 -3.81 9.86 -1.59
C ILE A 145 -4.49 10.70 -0.52
N GLY A 146 -5.08 11.82 -0.93
CA GLY A 146 -5.75 12.75 -0.02
C GLY A 146 -4.80 13.70 0.71
N ASP A 147 -5.20 14.12 1.90
CA ASP A 147 -4.51 15.14 2.70
C ASP A 147 -3.67 14.59 3.86
N GLY A 148 -3.63 13.26 4.02
CA GLY A 148 -2.89 12.61 5.10
C GLY A 148 -3.45 12.84 6.49
N TYR A 149 -4.72 13.20 6.61
CA TYR A 149 -5.44 13.42 7.89
C TYR A 149 -4.78 14.46 8.82
N GLY A 150 -4.06 15.43 8.26
CA GLY A 150 -3.33 16.44 9.03
C GLY A 150 -2.14 15.88 9.83
N GLU A 151 -1.66 14.70 9.51
CA GLU A 151 -0.50 14.07 10.15
C GLU A 151 0.82 14.73 9.71
N THR A 152 1.83 14.67 10.57
CA THR A 152 3.18 15.18 10.26
C THR A 152 4.00 14.12 9.55
N PHE A 153 4.61 14.48 8.44
CA PHE A 153 5.46 13.62 7.62
C PHE A 153 6.93 13.95 7.86
N LYS A 154 7.75 12.93 8.15
CA LYS A 154 9.23 13.06 8.20
C LYS A 154 9.84 12.99 6.80
N ALA A 155 9.22 12.21 5.90
CA ALA A 155 9.56 12.16 4.49
C ALA A 155 8.39 12.73 3.68
N GLN A 156 8.69 13.60 2.70
CA GLN A 156 7.65 14.13 1.81
C GLN A 156 7.30 13.10 0.74
N PRO A 157 6.02 12.96 0.35
CA PRO A 157 5.65 12.13 -0.79
C PRO A 157 6.18 12.73 -2.10
N ASP A 158 6.51 11.88 -3.07
CA ASP A 158 6.93 12.32 -4.42
C ASP A 158 5.74 12.93 -5.20
N ALA A 159 4.51 12.50 -4.88
CA ALA A 159 3.28 13.11 -5.37
C ALA A 159 2.17 13.05 -4.32
N THR A 160 1.29 14.06 -4.33
CA THR A 160 0.03 14.08 -3.55
C THR A 160 -1.13 14.22 -4.53
N LEU A 161 -2.03 13.26 -4.52
CA LEU A 161 -3.12 13.11 -5.50
C LEU A 161 -4.42 12.77 -4.78
N ASN A 162 -5.56 12.88 -5.45
CA ASN A 162 -6.86 12.69 -4.79
C ASN A 162 -7.48 11.30 -5.06
N THR A 163 -7.07 10.64 -6.14
CA THR A 163 -7.69 9.39 -6.61
C THR A 163 -6.65 8.36 -7.03
N LEU A 164 -7.05 7.07 -7.07
CA LEU A 164 -6.20 6.02 -7.62
C LEU A 164 -5.98 6.16 -9.12
N THR A 165 -6.96 6.72 -9.84
CA THR A 165 -6.81 7.03 -11.27
C THR A 165 -5.67 8.03 -11.50
N GLU A 166 -5.65 9.14 -10.75
CA GLU A 166 -4.56 10.11 -10.80
C GLU A 166 -3.21 9.49 -10.42
N ALA A 167 -3.20 8.62 -9.40
CA ALA A 167 -1.99 7.90 -9.00
C ALA A 167 -1.48 6.96 -10.11
N ALA A 168 -2.37 6.22 -10.76
CA ALA A 168 -2.00 5.36 -11.88
C ALA A 168 -1.46 6.19 -13.06
N ASP A 169 -2.09 7.31 -13.41
CA ASP A 169 -1.62 8.22 -14.44
C ASP A 169 -0.22 8.74 -14.12
N TRP A 170 0.00 9.21 -12.90
CA TRP A 170 1.30 9.71 -12.48
C TRP A 170 2.37 8.62 -12.52
N ILE A 171 2.08 7.42 -11.99
CA ILE A 171 3.02 6.27 -11.98
C ILE A 171 3.41 5.88 -13.40
N LEU A 172 2.44 5.77 -14.33
CA LEU A 172 2.68 5.36 -15.69
C LEU A 172 3.50 6.37 -16.51
N ASN A 173 3.46 7.64 -16.12
CA ASN A 173 4.25 8.70 -16.74
C ASN A 173 5.67 8.83 -16.14
N GLN A 174 6.03 8.05 -15.13
CA GLN A 174 7.39 8.11 -14.57
C GLN A 174 8.42 7.45 -15.50
N PRO A 175 9.61 8.04 -15.63
CA PRO A 175 10.66 7.44 -16.43
C PRO A 175 11.05 6.07 -15.86
N VAL A 176 11.13 5.07 -16.72
CA VAL A 176 11.77 3.81 -16.39
C VAL A 176 13.27 4.07 -16.35
N THR A 177 13.89 4.02 -15.18
CA THR A 177 15.34 4.08 -15.08
C THR A 177 15.89 2.84 -15.80
N LYS A 178 16.50 3.04 -16.97
CA LYS A 178 17.24 1.97 -17.65
C LYS A 178 18.33 1.49 -16.69
N ASP A 179 18.38 0.19 -16.49
CA ASP A 179 19.49 -0.48 -15.82
C ASP A 179 20.79 0.10 -16.36
N GLN A 180 21.57 0.77 -15.51
CA GLN A 180 22.95 1.06 -15.84
C GLN A 180 23.69 -0.27 -15.70
N SER A 181 23.46 -1.18 -16.67
CA SER A 181 24.32 -2.31 -16.86
C SER A 181 25.74 -1.78 -16.97
N CYS A 182 26.54 -2.15 -15.99
CA CYS A 182 27.98 -1.92 -15.91
C CYS A 182 28.61 -2.14 -17.31
N PRO A 183 29.38 -1.20 -17.85
CA PRO A 183 30.20 -1.51 -19.02
C PRO A 183 31.24 -2.53 -18.60
N VAL A 184 31.31 -3.62 -19.35
CA VAL A 184 32.33 -4.67 -19.28
C VAL A 184 33.71 -4.08 -19.49
#